data_8855110c4a343f90151aab8d94f30fd3
#
_entry.id   8855110c4a343f90151aab8d94f30fd3
#
_cell.length_a   1.000
_cell.length_b   1.000
_cell.length_c   1.000
_cell.angle_alpha   90.00
_cell.angle_beta   90.00
_cell.angle_gamma   90.00
#
_symmetry.space_group_name_H-M   'P 1'
#
loop_
_entity.id
_entity.type
_entity.pdbx_description
1 polymer ?
#
loop_
_entity_poly.entity_id
_entity_poly.type
_entity_poly.pdbx_seq_one_letter_code
_entity_poly.pdbx_strand_id
1 'polypeptide(L)'
;MKWEGIVFTFLLIYSSSFGCIFFLTPLIPFVYFQPRLGRWLMDQMIWLWQLYAVFLYEKICGVKAVISGDAVYDDECELIIMNHRTRFDWLFVFSYQIRCGSLRHFKISLKEILKNVPGPGWAMQCAGYLFLHRNWEHDKSTISKCFMYFKKLNYKPQILLFPEGTDLTAWTKAKSDKFAKANGVEPYEYVLHPRTRGFKYFVEQMRDVNLFDSIIDVTVGYPINIPQNESDILKGNFPKEVHFFIKRHKALDIPSSEENVDMWCQKVWKEKEERLKKFYQDKKFHVKDNKIKLKDESEIQSLFKFANIFWSIFQISTFILLIYAPIIRWFALLSIGIFVFISKFGGIQVLLDSELESAKHYM
;
A
#
# COMPACT_ATOMS: atom_id res chain seq x y z
N MET A 1 -17.04 -18.72 -14.09
CA MET A 1 -15.74 -18.05 -13.82
C MET A 1 -15.27 -17.45 -15.12
N LYS A 2 -14.93 -16.18 -15.14
CA LYS A 2 -14.35 -15.56 -16.33
C LYS A 2 -12.85 -15.86 -16.34
N TRP A 3 -12.29 -16.18 -17.48
CA TRP A 3 -10.88 -16.54 -17.60
C TRP A 3 -9.92 -15.42 -17.12
N GLU A 4 -10.34 -14.15 -17.26
CA GLU A 4 -9.55 -12.99 -16.85
C GLU A 4 -9.21 -13.01 -15.35
N GLY A 5 -10.19 -13.39 -14.50
CA GLY A 5 -9.98 -13.44 -13.05
C GLY A 5 -8.99 -14.53 -12.63
N ILE A 6 -9.06 -15.70 -13.31
CA ILE A 6 -8.12 -16.81 -13.05
C ILE A 6 -6.72 -16.43 -13.50
N VAL A 7 -6.58 -15.91 -14.74
CA VAL A 7 -5.28 -15.50 -15.29
C VAL A 7 -4.66 -14.39 -14.45
N PHE A 8 -5.44 -13.36 -14.11
CA PHE A 8 -4.99 -12.29 -13.23
C PHE A 8 -4.44 -12.83 -11.90
N THR A 9 -5.23 -13.64 -11.22
CA THR A 9 -4.85 -14.17 -9.89
C THR A 9 -3.61 -15.06 -9.99
N PHE A 10 -3.56 -15.95 -10.99
CA PHE A 10 -2.40 -16.82 -11.21
C PHE A 10 -1.13 -16.01 -11.49
N LEU A 11 -1.17 -15.08 -12.43
CA LEU A 11 -0.02 -14.27 -12.82
C LEU A 11 0.45 -13.37 -11.66
N LEU A 12 -0.49 -12.81 -10.89
CA LEU A 12 -0.18 -11.97 -9.73
C LEU A 12 0.53 -12.78 -8.63
N ILE A 13 -0.01 -13.97 -8.27
CA ILE A 13 0.57 -14.83 -7.23
C ILE A 13 1.90 -15.42 -7.71
N TYR A 14 1.97 -15.89 -8.95
CA TYR A 14 3.20 -16.44 -9.52
C TYR A 14 4.31 -15.40 -9.51
N SER A 15 4.07 -14.20 -10.08
CA SER A 15 5.08 -13.15 -10.16
C SER A 15 5.54 -12.65 -8.79
N SER A 16 4.63 -12.48 -7.82
CA SER A 16 5.00 -12.06 -6.48
C SER A 16 5.82 -13.11 -5.73
N SER A 17 5.44 -14.40 -5.84
CA SER A 17 6.12 -15.49 -5.14
C SER A 17 7.50 -15.78 -5.73
N PHE A 18 7.57 -15.99 -7.03
CA PHE A 18 8.85 -16.28 -7.69
C PHE A 18 9.74 -15.05 -7.84
N GLY A 19 9.15 -13.85 -7.99
CA GLY A 19 9.89 -12.59 -7.91
C GLY A 19 10.56 -12.41 -6.55
N CYS A 20 9.85 -12.77 -5.46
CA CYS A 20 10.44 -12.78 -4.13
C CYS A 20 11.63 -13.74 -4.03
N ILE A 21 11.46 -14.99 -4.50
CA ILE A 21 12.48 -16.03 -4.45
C ILE A 21 13.72 -15.66 -5.28
N PHE A 22 13.55 -15.22 -6.52
CA PHE A 22 14.66 -15.06 -7.47
C PHE A 22 15.26 -13.67 -7.53
N PHE A 23 14.50 -12.62 -7.22
CA PHE A 23 15.00 -11.24 -7.23
C PHE A 23 15.24 -10.69 -5.83
N LEU A 24 14.31 -10.90 -4.88
CA LEU A 24 14.45 -10.25 -3.57
C LEU A 24 15.38 -11.00 -2.63
N THR A 25 15.43 -12.35 -2.68
CA THR A 25 16.35 -13.14 -1.84
C THR A 25 17.81 -12.74 -2.01
N PRO A 26 18.36 -12.61 -3.25
CA PRO A 26 19.76 -12.20 -3.44
C PRO A 26 20.05 -10.78 -2.94
N LEU A 27 19.02 -9.95 -2.77
CA LEU A 27 19.17 -8.58 -2.30
C LEU A 27 19.17 -8.45 -0.78
N ILE A 28 18.74 -9.48 -0.03
CA ILE A 28 18.68 -9.45 1.45
C ILE A 28 20.04 -9.07 2.07
N PRO A 29 21.19 -9.62 1.64
CA PRO A 29 22.48 -9.22 2.18
C PRO A 29 22.79 -7.73 2.02
N PHE A 30 22.37 -7.10 0.91
CA PHE A 30 22.57 -5.66 0.70
C PHE A 30 21.74 -4.82 1.67
N VAL A 31 20.58 -5.28 2.08
CA VAL A 31 19.76 -4.57 3.10
C VAL A 31 20.52 -4.50 4.41
N TYR A 32 21.33 -5.51 4.74
CA TYR A 32 22.13 -5.57 5.97
C TYR A 32 23.46 -4.82 5.84
N PHE A 33 24.26 -5.11 4.81
CA PHE A 33 25.62 -4.57 4.69
C PHE A 33 25.68 -3.16 4.07
N GLN A 34 24.75 -2.82 3.19
CA GLN A 34 24.65 -1.52 2.51
C GLN A 34 23.19 -1.06 2.45
N PRO A 35 22.57 -0.65 3.57
CA PRO A 35 21.14 -0.45 3.69
C PRO A 35 20.53 0.51 2.67
N ARG A 36 21.23 1.60 2.32
CA ARG A 36 20.75 2.54 1.29
C ARG A 36 20.65 1.89 -0.09
N LEU A 37 21.72 1.17 -0.49
CA LEU A 37 21.74 0.44 -1.77
C LEU A 37 20.72 -0.70 -1.76
N GLY A 38 20.68 -1.48 -0.66
CA GLY A 38 19.73 -2.58 -0.50
C GLY A 38 18.28 -2.08 -0.59
N ARG A 39 17.94 -0.97 0.09
CA ARG A 39 16.60 -0.37 0.01
C ARG A 39 16.28 0.09 -1.40
N TRP A 40 17.20 0.78 -2.05
CA TRP A 40 17.03 1.24 -3.43
C TRP A 40 16.78 0.07 -4.39
N LEU A 41 17.60 -0.99 -4.34
CA LEU A 41 17.44 -2.18 -5.19
C LEU A 41 16.08 -2.88 -4.93
N MET A 42 15.71 -3.08 -3.66
CA MET A 42 14.41 -3.64 -3.31
C MET A 42 13.26 -2.82 -3.89
N ASP A 43 13.32 -1.49 -3.76
CA ASP A 43 12.28 -0.60 -4.27
C ASP A 43 12.17 -0.63 -5.80
N GLN A 44 13.29 -0.81 -6.54
CA GLN A 44 13.21 -0.97 -7.99
C GLN A 44 12.47 -2.26 -8.38
N MET A 45 12.75 -3.37 -7.71
CA MET A 45 12.09 -4.65 -8.01
C MET A 45 10.60 -4.64 -7.62
N ILE A 46 10.28 -4.06 -6.46
CA ILE A 46 8.89 -3.89 -6.01
C ILE A 46 8.12 -2.96 -6.95
N TRP A 47 8.71 -1.83 -7.34
CA TRP A 47 8.14 -0.90 -8.33
C TRP A 47 7.81 -1.61 -9.65
N LEU A 48 8.73 -2.42 -10.15
CA LEU A 48 8.53 -3.14 -11.41
C LEU A 48 7.39 -4.17 -11.31
N TRP A 49 7.24 -4.80 -10.14
CA TRP A 49 6.11 -5.69 -9.87
C TRP A 49 4.79 -4.93 -9.73
N GLN A 50 4.79 -3.77 -9.07
CA GLN A 50 3.60 -2.93 -8.94
C GLN A 50 3.11 -2.45 -10.32
N LEU A 51 4.03 -2.05 -11.23
CA LEU A 51 3.70 -1.73 -12.63
C LEU A 51 3.01 -2.91 -13.33
N TYR A 52 3.53 -4.11 -13.15
CA TYR A 52 2.94 -5.32 -13.72
C TYR A 52 1.55 -5.61 -13.14
N ALA A 53 1.38 -5.46 -11.85
CA ALA A 53 0.06 -5.62 -11.22
C ALA A 53 -0.96 -4.63 -11.79
N VAL A 54 -0.58 -3.35 -11.98
CA VAL A 54 -1.44 -2.34 -12.62
C VAL A 54 -1.76 -2.74 -14.07
N PHE A 55 -0.75 -3.14 -14.84
CA PHE A 55 -0.96 -3.65 -16.20
C PHE A 55 -1.98 -4.79 -16.24
N LEU A 56 -1.87 -5.77 -15.34
CA LEU A 56 -2.78 -6.91 -15.30
C LEU A 56 -4.24 -6.47 -15.09
N TYR A 57 -4.53 -5.64 -14.08
CA TYR A 57 -5.93 -5.30 -13.85
C TYR A 57 -6.45 -4.21 -14.79
N GLU A 58 -5.63 -3.28 -15.28
CA GLU A 58 -6.08 -2.27 -16.24
C GLU A 58 -6.23 -2.82 -17.66
N LYS A 59 -5.26 -3.63 -18.15
CA LYS A 59 -5.24 -4.09 -19.55
C LYS A 59 -5.91 -5.43 -19.75
N ILE A 60 -5.81 -6.35 -18.79
CA ILE A 60 -6.44 -7.69 -18.94
C ILE A 60 -7.86 -7.67 -18.37
N CYS A 61 -8.05 -7.05 -17.19
CA CYS A 61 -9.36 -7.03 -16.53
C CYS A 61 -10.20 -5.78 -16.86
N GLY A 62 -9.64 -4.81 -17.57
CA GLY A 62 -10.37 -3.65 -18.08
C GLY A 62 -10.75 -2.59 -17.04
N VAL A 63 -10.05 -2.55 -15.89
CA VAL A 63 -10.27 -1.54 -14.86
C VAL A 63 -9.74 -0.18 -15.32
N LYS A 64 -10.51 0.89 -15.16
CA LYS A 64 -10.11 2.25 -15.47
C LYS A 64 -9.94 3.06 -14.18
N ALA A 65 -8.83 3.79 -14.06
CA ALA A 65 -8.63 4.74 -12.99
C ALA A 65 -9.05 6.15 -13.44
N VAL A 66 -9.85 6.81 -12.61
CA VAL A 66 -10.26 8.21 -12.79
C VAL A 66 -9.74 9.00 -11.59
N ILE A 67 -8.87 9.98 -11.85
CA ILE A 67 -8.16 10.72 -10.80
C ILE A 67 -8.49 12.20 -10.93
N SER A 68 -8.80 12.84 -9.80
CA SER A 68 -9.16 14.25 -9.75
C SER A 68 -8.79 14.88 -8.42
N GLY A 69 -8.66 16.20 -8.36
CA GLY A 69 -8.40 16.95 -7.12
C GLY A 69 -7.15 17.80 -7.17
N ASP A 70 -6.44 17.87 -6.04
CA ASP A 70 -5.25 18.70 -5.86
C ASP A 70 -4.00 18.08 -6.49
N ALA A 71 -3.03 18.93 -6.81
CA ALA A 71 -1.70 18.48 -7.23
C ALA A 71 -0.96 17.78 -6.08
N VAL A 72 -0.22 16.73 -6.40
CA VAL A 72 0.68 15.99 -5.50
C VAL A 72 2.09 16.00 -6.07
N TYR A 73 3.08 15.72 -5.22
CA TYR A 73 4.50 15.82 -5.56
C TYR A 73 5.20 14.52 -5.17
N ASP A 74 5.91 13.92 -6.11
CA ASP A 74 6.51 12.59 -5.93
C ASP A 74 7.82 12.58 -5.11
N ASP A 75 8.33 13.76 -4.75
CA ASP A 75 9.52 13.95 -3.92
C ASP A 75 9.22 14.36 -2.46
N GLU A 76 7.95 14.34 -2.04
CA GLU A 76 7.51 14.67 -0.67
C GLU A 76 7.44 13.41 0.23
N CYS A 77 7.63 13.65 1.54
CA CYS A 77 7.30 12.67 2.58
C CYS A 77 5.81 12.81 2.92
N GLU A 78 5.01 11.84 2.54
CA GLU A 78 3.56 11.93 2.60
C GLU A 78 2.93 10.88 3.52
N LEU A 79 1.95 11.29 4.31
CA LEU A 79 0.99 10.38 4.91
C LEU A 79 -0.27 10.35 4.06
N ILE A 80 -0.49 9.27 3.35
CA ILE A 80 -1.66 9.07 2.49
C ILE A 80 -2.76 8.41 3.33
N ILE A 81 -3.88 9.11 3.53
CA ILE A 81 -5.03 8.58 4.26
C ILE A 81 -6.18 8.29 3.31
N MET A 82 -6.67 7.06 3.31
CA MET A 82 -7.71 6.62 2.39
C MET A 82 -8.85 5.91 3.14
N ASN A 83 -10.09 6.10 2.69
CA ASN A 83 -11.21 5.27 3.14
C ASN A 83 -11.05 3.84 2.61
N HIS A 84 -11.57 2.87 3.36
CA HIS A 84 -11.36 1.44 3.07
C HIS A 84 -12.65 0.77 2.62
N ARG A 85 -12.96 0.87 1.33
CA ARG A 85 -14.23 0.39 0.76
C ARG A 85 -14.20 -1.11 0.46
N THR A 86 -13.03 -1.65 0.07
CA THR A 86 -12.82 -3.06 -0.25
C THR A 86 -11.42 -3.49 0.16
N ARG A 87 -11.24 -4.76 0.47
CA ARG A 87 -9.91 -5.32 0.80
C ARG A 87 -8.89 -5.23 -0.35
N PHE A 88 -9.30 -4.80 -1.54
CA PHE A 88 -8.44 -4.61 -2.71
C PHE A 88 -8.04 -3.15 -2.96
N ASP A 89 -8.45 -2.21 -2.11
CA ASP A 89 -8.10 -0.79 -2.26
C ASP A 89 -6.59 -0.56 -2.35
N TRP A 90 -5.80 -1.34 -1.59
CA TRP A 90 -4.33 -1.29 -1.63
C TRP A 90 -3.74 -1.62 -3.01
N LEU A 91 -4.44 -2.42 -3.81
CA LEU A 91 -4.01 -2.79 -5.16
C LEU A 91 -4.40 -1.69 -6.15
N PHE A 92 -5.65 -1.21 -6.10
CA PHE A 92 -6.13 -0.22 -7.05
C PHE A 92 -5.48 1.16 -6.86
N VAL A 93 -5.02 1.50 -5.65
CA VAL A 93 -4.31 2.75 -5.39
C VAL A 93 -2.98 2.86 -6.18
N PHE A 94 -2.42 1.75 -6.65
CA PHE A 94 -1.24 1.80 -7.52
C PHE A 94 -1.51 2.56 -8.83
N SER A 95 -2.75 2.52 -9.37
CA SER A 95 -3.12 3.33 -10.54
C SER A 95 -3.02 4.84 -10.30
N TYR A 96 -3.35 5.28 -9.09
CA TYR A 96 -3.13 6.65 -8.66
C TYR A 96 -1.64 6.95 -8.53
N GLN A 97 -0.92 6.09 -7.82
CA GLN A 97 0.51 6.30 -7.53
C GLN A 97 1.39 6.34 -8.77
N ILE A 98 1.11 5.51 -9.77
CA ILE A 98 1.89 5.54 -11.02
C ILE A 98 1.68 6.85 -11.80
N ARG A 99 0.48 7.45 -11.70
CA ARG A 99 0.10 8.65 -12.48
C ARG A 99 0.44 9.96 -11.80
N CYS A 100 0.50 9.99 -10.47
CA CYS A 100 0.65 11.24 -9.72
C CYS A 100 1.75 11.20 -8.66
N GLY A 101 2.00 10.03 -8.05
CA GLY A 101 2.94 9.86 -6.95
C GLY A 101 4.20 9.09 -7.34
N SER A 102 4.82 8.45 -6.34
CA SER A 102 6.00 7.62 -6.52
C SER A 102 5.78 6.19 -6.00
N LEU A 103 5.51 5.24 -6.89
CA LEU A 103 5.41 3.83 -6.53
C LEU A 103 6.67 3.29 -5.82
N ARG A 104 7.86 3.82 -6.13
CA ARG A 104 9.11 3.39 -5.48
C ARG A 104 9.14 3.72 -4.00
N HIS A 105 8.61 4.88 -3.62
CA HIS A 105 8.57 5.35 -2.24
C HIS A 105 7.29 4.94 -1.49
N PHE A 106 6.35 4.31 -2.20
CA PHE A 106 5.06 3.94 -1.66
C PHE A 106 5.17 2.77 -0.69
N LYS A 107 4.68 2.97 0.53
CA LYS A 107 4.65 2.00 1.61
C LYS A 107 3.22 1.85 2.13
N ILE A 108 2.84 0.67 2.56
CA ILE A 108 1.48 0.38 3.01
C ILE A 108 1.51 -0.09 4.46
N SER A 109 0.59 0.44 5.28
CA SER A 109 0.33 -0.13 6.60
C SER A 109 -0.65 -1.30 6.48
N LEU A 110 -0.27 -2.48 6.96
CA LEU A 110 -0.97 -3.75 6.78
C LEU A 110 -1.23 -4.46 8.11
N LYS A 111 -2.17 -5.42 8.10
CA LYS A 111 -2.35 -6.35 9.23
C LYS A 111 -1.16 -7.31 9.29
N GLU A 112 -0.65 -7.56 10.50
CA GLU A 112 0.51 -8.43 10.70
C GLU A 112 0.36 -9.83 10.11
N ILE A 113 -0.82 -10.41 10.18
CA ILE A 113 -1.08 -11.76 9.66
C ILE A 113 -0.63 -11.92 8.20
N LEU A 114 -0.64 -10.84 7.41
CA LEU A 114 -0.27 -10.86 6.00
C LEU A 114 1.22 -11.10 5.77
N LYS A 115 2.09 -10.79 6.74
CA LYS A 115 3.53 -11.06 6.62
C LYS A 115 3.85 -12.56 6.53
N ASN A 116 2.95 -13.41 7.06
CA ASN A 116 3.13 -14.86 7.12
C ASN A 116 2.64 -15.58 5.85
N VAL A 117 2.07 -14.86 4.87
CA VAL A 117 1.65 -15.46 3.59
C VAL A 117 2.90 -15.79 2.78
N PRO A 118 3.18 -17.09 2.50
CA PRO A 118 4.38 -17.47 1.75
C PRO A 118 4.42 -16.80 0.37
N GLY A 119 5.60 -16.29 0.01
CA GLY A 119 5.79 -15.53 -1.23
C GLY A 119 5.32 -14.08 -1.11
N PRO A 120 4.03 -13.76 -1.31
CA PRO A 120 3.54 -12.39 -1.23
C PRO A 120 3.83 -11.68 0.10
N GLY A 121 3.69 -12.37 1.24
CA GLY A 121 3.99 -11.81 2.56
C GLY A 121 5.47 -11.47 2.73
N TRP A 122 6.35 -12.31 2.22
CA TRP A 122 7.80 -12.06 2.21
C TRP A 122 8.16 -10.88 1.30
N ALA A 123 7.53 -10.79 0.12
CA ALA A 123 7.71 -9.65 -0.78
C ALA A 123 7.25 -8.33 -0.13
N MET A 124 6.13 -8.33 0.60
CA MET A 124 5.65 -7.17 1.36
C MET A 124 6.62 -6.76 2.47
N GLN A 125 7.28 -7.71 3.14
CA GLN A 125 8.35 -7.41 4.11
C GLN A 125 9.56 -6.77 3.42
N CYS A 126 10.02 -7.32 2.29
CA CYS A 126 11.08 -6.74 1.46
C CYS A 126 10.73 -5.33 0.96
N ALA A 127 9.44 -5.07 0.69
CA ALA A 127 8.95 -3.75 0.31
C ALA A 127 9.06 -2.70 1.43
N GLY A 128 9.32 -3.12 2.66
CA GLY A 128 9.36 -2.23 3.82
C GLY A 128 7.98 -1.74 4.23
N TYR A 129 6.94 -2.56 4.02
CA TYR A 129 5.59 -2.24 4.48
C TYR A 129 5.49 -2.37 6.00
N LEU A 130 4.59 -1.59 6.61
CA LEU A 130 4.40 -1.59 8.06
C LEU A 130 3.35 -2.61 8.45
N PHE A 131 3.72 -3.59 9.27
CA PHE A 131 2.81 -4.61 9.77
C PHE A 131 2.36 -4.28 11.18
N LEU A 132 1.05 -4.09 11.38
CA LEU A 132 0.44 -3.67 12.62
C LEU A 132 -0.31 -4.85 13.27
N HIS A 133 0.02 -5.13 14.55
CA HIS A 133 -0.54 -6.22 15.35
C HIS A 133 -1.94 -5.92 15.90
N ARG A 134 -2.36 -4.64 15.89
CA ARG A 134 -3.54 -4.12 16.61
C ARG A 134 -3.39 -4.21 18.13
N ASN A 135 -2.15 -4.33 18.62
CA ASN A 135 -1.76 -4.12 19.99
C ASN A 135 -1.00 -2.79 20.06
N TRP A 136 -1.54 -1.84 20.81
CA TRP A 136 -1.04 -0.46 20.78
C TRP A 136 0.43 -0.34 21.19
N GLU A 137 0.84 -1.00 22.27
CA GLU A 137 2.21 -0.88 22.77
C GLU A 137 3.23 -1.46 21.79
N HIS A 138 2.87 -2.57 21.14
CA HIS A 138 3.69 -3.16 20.10
C HIS A 138 3.71 -2.30 18.83
N ASP A 139 2.54 -1.83 18.39
CA ASP A 139 2.42 -1.05 17.16
C ASP A 139 3.15 0.29 17.28
N LYS A 140 3.08 0.94 18.46
CA LYS A 140 3.82 2.15 18.78
C LYS A 140 5.32 1.97 18.54
N SER A 141 5.91 0.91 19.09
CA SER A 141 7.33 0.59 18.89
C SER A 141 7.68 0.35 17.42
N THR A 142 6.85 -0.44 16.71
CA THR A 142 7.05 -0.77 15.29
C THR A 142 7.02 0.48 14.42
N ILE A 143 6.05 1.37 14.63
CA ILE A 143 5.92 2.63 13.88
C ILE A 143 7.15 3.52 14.12
N SER A 144 7.54 3.72 15.38
CA SER A 144 8.70 4.56 15.72
C SER A 144 10.00 4.04 15.09
N LYS A 145 10.27 2.73 15.18
CA LYS A 145 11.43 2.09 14.56
C LYS A 145 11.43 2.27 13.03
N CYS A 146 10.30 2.13 12.39
CA CYS A 146 10.17 2.29 10.95
C CYS A 146 10.52 3.73 10.50
N PHE A 147 10.03 4.76 11.20
CA PHE A 147 10.37 6.14 10.87
C PHE A 147 11.83 6.48 11.17
N MET A 148 12.40 5.94 12.26
CA MET A 148 13.83 6.06 12.53
C MET A 148 14.70 5.43 11.43
N TYR A 149 14.29 4.26 10.90
CA TYR A 149 14.94 3.63 9.78
C TYR A 149 14.89 4.51 8.51
N PHE A 150 13.74 5.07 8.16
CA PHE A 150 13.63 5.97 7.02
C PHE A 150 14.49 7.23 7.19
N LYS A 151 14.51 7.83 8.39
CA LYS A 151 15.38 8.96 8.72
C LYS A 151 16.87 8.61 8.51
N LYS A 152 17.33 7.46 9.04
CA LYS A 152 18.72 6.99 8.89
C LYS A 152 19.13 6.84 7.42
N LEU A 153 18.20 6.38 6.57
CA LEU A 153 18.43 6.22 5.14
C LEU A 153 18.33 7.52 4.35
N ASN A 154 17.88 8.63 4.95
CA ASN A 154 17.45 9.83 4.23
C ASN A 154 16.38 9.50 3.16
N TYR A 155 15.44 8.64 3.53
CA TYR A 155 14.40 8.12 2.66
C TYR A 155 13.13 8.95 2.77
N LYS A 156 12.47 9.24 1.65
CA LYS A 156 11.21 10.01 1.61
C LYS A 156 10.03 9.06 1.40
N PRO A 157 9.42 8.54 2.49
CA PRO A 157 8.33 7.58 2.36
C PRO A 157 7.00 8.25 2.00
N GLN A 158 6.20 7.58 1.16
CA GLN A 158 4.78 7.87 0.93
C GLN A 158 3.97 6.73 1.54
N ILE A 159 3.41 6.95 2.73
CA ILE A 159 2.84 5.89 3.55
C ILE A 159 1.32 5.89 3.47
N LEU A 160 0.75 4.80 2.95
CA LEU A 160 -0.70 4.58 2.94
C LEU A 160 -1.16 4.04 4.30
N LEU A 161 -2.10 4.75 4.89
CA LEU A 161 -2.82 4.38 6.10
C LEU A 161 -4.33 4.35 5.82
N PHE A 162 -5.00 3.33 6.39
CA PHE A 162 -6.45 3.26 6.46
C PHE A 162 -6.91 3.52 7.89
N PRO A 163 -7.24 4.76 8.26
CA PRO A 163 -7.66 5.11 9.63
C PRO A 163 -8.90 4.37 10.12
N GLU A 164 -9.73 3.84 9.23
CA GLU A 164 -10.86 2.96 9.58
C GLU A 164 -10.41 1.62 10.22
N GLY A 165 -9.18 1.19 9.92
CA GLY A 165 -8.57 -0.03 10.44
C GLY A 165 -9.13 -1.33 9.85
N THR A 166 -10.17 -1.27 9.02
CA THR A 166 -10.77 -2.40 8.31
C THR A 166 -11.62 -1.91 7.15
N ASP A 167 -11.89 -2.80 6.18
CA ASP A 167 -12.76 -2.54 5.04
C ASP A 167 -14.25 -2.44 5.43
N LEU A 168 -15.02 -1.69 4.65
CA LEU A 168 -16.45 -1.49 4.83
C LEU A 168 -17.25 -2.72 4.38
N THR A 169 -17.73 -3.48 5.34
CA THR A 169 -18.64 -4.62 5.17
C THR A 169 -19.89 -4.40 6.03
N ALA A 170 -20.96 -5.17 5.83
CA ALA A 170 -22.15 -5.08 6.65
C ALA A 170 -21.84 -5.25 8.16
N TRP A 171 -20.92 -6.16 8.49
CA TRP A 171 -20.52 -6.41 9.87
C TRP A 171 -19.68 -5.28 10.49
N THR A 172 -18.71 -4.73 9.74
CA THR A 172 -17.88 -3.61 10.21
C THR A 172 -18.68 -2.33 10.29
N LYS A 173 -19.64 -2.11 9.37
CA LYS A 173 -20.59 -1.00 9.43
C LYS A 173 -21.45 -1.08 10.70
N ALA A 174 -22.07 -2.22 10.99
CA ALA A 174 -22.87 -2.38 12.22
C ALA A 174 -22.08 -2.07 13.49
N LYS A 175 -20.78 -2.41 13.54
CA LYS A 175 -19.90 -2.02 14.65
C LYS A 175 -19.65 -0.52 14.70
N SER A 176 -19.43 0.11 13.56
CA SER A 176 -19.23 1.56 13.46
C SER A 176 -20.50 2.32 13.87
N ASP A 177 -21.69 1.85 13.48
CA ASP A 177 -22.98 2.43 13.87
C ASP A 177 -23.21 2.31 15.38
N LYS A 178 -22.85 1.16 15.98
CA LYS A 178 -22.89 0.99 17.44
C LYS A 178 -21.96 1.96 18.17
N PHE A 179 -20.76 2.16 17.64
CA PHE A 179 -19.80 3.16 18.15
C PHE A 179 -20.39 4.57 18.04
N ALA A 180 -20.95 4.94 16.89
CA ALA A 180 -21.55 6.24 16.65
C ALA A 180 -22.67 6.52 17.67
N LYS A 181 -23.59 5.57 17.86
CA LYS A 181 -24.68 5.67 18.84
C LYS A 181 -24.16 5.84 20.28
N ALA A 182 -23.13 5.09 20.66
CA ALA A 182 -22.56 5.16 22.01
C ALA A 182 -21.85 6.49 22.30
N ASN A 183 -21.35 7.18 21.27
CA ASN A 183 -20.62 8.44 21.39
C ASN A 183 -21.45 9.66 20.95
N GLY A 184 -22.74 9.50 20.64
CA GLY A 184 -23.62 10.61 20.26
C GLY A 184 -23.24 11.28 18.94
N VAL A 185 -22.58 10.55 18.03
CA VAL A 185 -22.21 11.05 16.69
C VAL A 185 -23.07 10.39 15.61
N GLU A 186 -23.19 11.05 14.45
CA GLU A 186 -23.99 10.57 13.33
C GLU A 186 -23.35 9.31 12.71
N PRO A 187 -24.10 8.23 12.45
CA PRO A 187 -23.59 7.07 11.74
C PRO A 187 -23.31 7.39 10.27
N TYR A 188 -22.22 6.85 9.73
CA TYR A 188 -21.82 7.00 8.33
C TYR A 188 -22.31 5.83 7.48
N GLU A 189 -22.65 6.11 6.21
CA GLU A 189 -23.13 5.11 5.25
C GLU A 189 -22.01 4.59 4.34
N TYR A 190 -21.09 5.47 3.95
CA TYR A 190 -20.10 5.20 2.90
C TYR A 190 -18.68 5.01 3.42
N VAL A 191 -18.40 5.39 4.68
CA VAL A 191 -17.13 5.15 5.37
C VAL A 191 -17.37 4.62 6.78
N LEU A 192 -16.34 4.09 7.44
CA LEU A 192 -16.38 3.79 8.88
C LEU A 192 -15.82 4.96 9.69
N HIS A 193 -16.22 5.10 10.96
CA HIS A 193 -15.61 6.08 11.85
C HIS A 193 -14.11 5.80 12.00
N PRO A 194 -13.23 6.83 11.84
CA PRO A 194 -11.78 6.65 11.89
C PRO A 194 -11.31 6.34 13.31
N ARG A 195 -10.32 5.47 13.42
CA ARG A 195 -9.56 5.22 14.65
C ARG A 195 -8.39 6.18 14.71
N THR A 196 -8.59 7.31 15.36
CA THR A 196 -7.66 8.44 15.31
C THR A 196 -6.34 8.20 16.06
N ARG A 197 -6.32 7.29 17.05
CA ARG A 197 -5.13 7.01 17.86
C ARG A 197 -3.90 6.64 17.03
N GLY A 198 -4.05 5.71 16.08
CA GLY A 198 -2.97 5.31 15.18
C GLY A 198 -2.56 6.45 14.25
N PHE A 199 -3.55 7.10 13.62
CA PHE A 199 -3.31 8.24 12.73
C PHE A 199 -2.52 9.36 13.43
N LYS A 200 -2.94 9.77 14.61
CA LYS A 200 -2.28 10.78 15.42
C LYS A 200 -0.81 10.43 15.66
N TYR A 201 -0.54 9.18 16.04
CA TYR A 201 0.83 8.74 16.30
C TYR A 201 1.71 8.72 15.04
N PHE A 202 1.15 8.37 13.87
CA PHE A 202 1.87 8.52 12.61
C PHE A 202 2.28 9.96 12.35
N VAL A 203 1.36 10.92 12.53
CA VAL A 203 1.63 12.35 12.36
C VAL A 203 2.71 12.83 13.33
N GLU A 204 2.63 12.45 14.62
CA GLU A 204 3.62 12.76 15.64
C GLU A 204 5.01 12.23 15.25
N GLN A 205 5.11 10.94 14.94
CA GLN A 205 6.39 10.32 14.61
C GLN A 205 7.02 10.89 13.32
N MET A 206 6.21 11.20 12.30
CA MET A 206 6.71 11.85 11.09
C MET A 206 7.26 13.25 11.37
N ARG A 207 6.63 14.01 12.26
CA ARG A 207 7.14 15.32 12.73
C ARG A 207 8.45 15.19 13.50
N ASP A 208 8.52 14.29 14.47
CA ASP A 208 9.69 14.09 15.33
C ASP A 208 10.95 13.74 14.53
N VAL A 209 10.79 13.03 13.43
CA VAL A 209 11.91 12.66 12.56
C VAL A 209 12.13 13.61 11.38
N ASN A 210 11.34 14.68 11.25
CA ASN A 210 11.35 15.62 10.12
C ASN A 210 11.12 14.93 8.74
N LEU A 211 10.17 14.00 8.70
CA LEU A 211 9.72 13.31 7.47
C LEU A 211 8.23 13.56 7.23
N PHE A 212 7.80 14.83 7.25
CA PHE A 212 6.39 15.21 7.13
C PHE A 212 6.21 16.48 6.32
N ASP A 213 5.92 16.32 5.03
CA ASP A 213 5.68 17.44 4.13
C ASP A 213 4.17 17.70 3.90
N SER A 214 3.37 16.61 3.82
CA SER A 214 1.93 16.71 3.58
C SER A 214 1.14 15.49 4.04
N ILE A 215 -0.19 15.70 4.20
CA ILE A 215 -1.17 14.61 4.22
C ILE A 215 -1.92 14.63 2.90
N ILE A 216 -1.97 13.49 2.25
CA ILE A 216 -2.76 13.27 1.04
C ILE A 216 -4.06 12.55 1.44
N ASP A 217 -5.16 13.29 1.45
CA ASP A 217 -6.51 12.77 1.70
C ASP A 217 -7.08 12.18 0.41
N VAL A 218 -7.02 10.88 0.26
CA VAL A 218 -7.57 10.14 -0.87
C VAL A 218 -8.97 9.64 -0.54
N THR A 219 -9.98 10.02 -1.33
CA THR A 219 -11.30 9.41 -1.28
C THR A 219 -11.47 8.48 -2.47
N VAL A 220 -11.63 7.17 -2.20
CA VAL A 220 -11.88 6.18 -3.26
C VAL A 220 -13.37 5.87 -3.38
N GLY A 221 -13.86 5.85 -4.61
CA GLY A 221 -15.23 5.50 -4.95
C GLY A 221 -15.31 4.54 -6.13
N TYR A 222 -16.28 3.64 -6.09
CA TYR A 222 -16.53 2.61 -7.10
C TYR A 222 -17.96 2.77 -7.64
N PRO A 223 -18.16 3.31 -8.85
CA PRO A 223 -19.50 3.56 -9.37
C PRO A 223 -20.25 2.26 -9.68
N ILE A 224 -19.53 1.21 -10.10
CA ILE A 224 -20.06 -0.07 -10.52
C ILE A 224 -19.10 -1.20 -10.16
N ASN A 225 -19.64 -2.29 -9.61
CA ASN A 225 -18.92 -3.49 -9.19
C ASN A 225 -17.84 -3.22 -8.14
N ILE A 226 -18.07 -3.69 -6.94
CA ILE A 226 -17.14 -3.60 -5.84
C ILE A 226 -16.79 -5.02 -5.40
N PRO A 227 -15.59 -5.53 -5.71
CA PRO A 227 -15.19 -6.85 -5.24
C PRO A 227 -15.04 -6.84 -3.72
N GLN A 228 -15.72 -7.74 -3.03
CA GLN A 228 -15.69 -7.81 -1.56
C GLN A 228 -14.72 -8.88 -1.04
N ASN A 229 -14.44 -9.90 -1.85
CA ASN A 229 -13.60 -11.03 -1.46
C ASN A 229 -12.85 -11.62 -2.67
N GLU A 230 -11.95 -12.53 -2.39
CA GLU A 230 -11.07 -13.17 -3.37
C GLU A 230 -11.87 -13.96 -4.43
N SER A 231 -13.01 -14.53 -4.03
CA SER A 231 -13.91 -15.24 -4.96
C SER A 231 -14.49 -14.31 -6.04
N ASP A 232 -14.73 -13.03 -5.70
CA ASP A 232 -15.20 -12.04 -6.69
C ASP A 232 -14.14 -11.80 -7.76
N ILE A 233 -12.88 -11.66 -7.36
CA ILE A 233 -11.75 -11.51 -8.29
C ILE A 233 -11.60 -12.75 -9.19
N LEU A 234 -11.63 -13.95 -8.60
CA LEU A 234 -11.55 -15.20 -9.36
C LEU A 234 -12.71 -15.37 -10.36
N LYS A 235 -13.89 -14.87 -10.02
CA LYS A 235 -15.05 -14.83 -10.93
C LYS A 235 -14.94 -13.76 -12.01
N GLY A 236 -13.90 -12.90 -11.96
CA GLY A 236 -13.71 -11.79 -12.89
C GLY A 236 -14.65 -10.61 -12.62
N ASN A 237 -15.10 -10.46 -11.38
CA ASN A 237 -15.94 -9.34 -10.96
C ASN A 237 -15.09 -8.13 -10.54
N PHE A 238 -14.33 -7.59 -11.49
CA PHE A 238 -13.53 -6.37 -11.29
C PHE A 238 -14.41 -5.12 -11.36
N PRO A 239 -14.02 -4.02 -10.66
CA PRO A 239 -14.64 -2.73 -10.88
C PRO A 239 -14.37 -2.27 -12.31
N LYS A 240 -15.36 -1.68 -12.98
CA LYS A 240 -15.14 -1.08 -14.30
C LYS A 240 -14.31 0.18 -14.19
N GLU A 241 -14.58 0.97 -13.15
CA GLU A 241 -13.88 2.20 -12.86
C GLU A 241 -13.58 2.30 -11.36
N VAL A 242 -12.43 2.86 -11.05
CA VAL A 242 -12.03 3.25 -9.68
C VAL A 242 -11.74 4.74 -9.71
N HIS A 243 -12.50 5.50 -8.95
CA HIS A 243 -12.37 6.94 -8.88
C HIS A 243 -11.60 7.34 -7.63
N PHE A 244 -10.59 8.19 -7.80
CA PHE A 244 -9.81 8.78 -6.72
C PHE A 244 -10.00 10.29 -6.71
N PHE A 245 -10.48 10.83 -5.61
CA PHE A 245 -10.49 12.24 -5.33
C PHE A 245 -9.38 12.56 -4.33
N ILE A 246 -8.51 13.51 -4.69
CA ILE A 246 -7.31 13.85 -3.94
C ILE A 246 -7.47 15.24 -3.34
N LYS A 247 -7.20 15.36 -2.04
CA LYS A 247 -7.08 16.64 -1.35
C LYS A 247 -5.75 16.67 -0.60
N ARG A 248 -4.90 17.63 -0.93
CA ARG A 248 -3.59 17.77 -0.30
C ARG A 248 -3.64 18.80 0.83
N HIS A 249 -3.15 18.41 2.00
CA HIS A 249 -2.99 19.25 3.18
C HIS A 249 -1.50 19.36 3.49
N LYS A 250 -0.96 20.59 3.51
CA LYS A 250 0.43 20.81 3.91
C LYS A 250 0.62 20.48 5.39
N ALA A 251 1.80 20.01 5.78
CA ALA A 251 2.10 19.69 7.17
C ALA A 251 1.87 20.86 8.13
N LEU A 252 2.10 22.10 7.66
CA LEU A 252 1.88 23.32 8.42
C LEU A 252 0.40 23.63 8.69
N ASP A 253 -0.52 23.10 7.86
CA ASP A 253 -1.96 23.30 8.02
C ASP A 253 -2.58 22.26 8.97
N ILE A 254 -1.81 21.25 9.38
CA ILE A 254 -2.24 20.21 10.33
C ILE A 254 -2.03 20.67 11.76
N PRO A 255 -3.04 20.63 12.63
CA PRO A 255 -2.93 21.08 14.02
C PRO A 255 -1.76 20.42 14.77
N SER A 256 -1.15 21.16 15.71
CA SER A 256 0.01 20.67 16.48
C SER A 256 -0.40 19.85 17.70
N SER A 257 -1.53 20.18 18.35
CA SER A 257 -1.98 19.44 19.54
C SER A 257 -2.64 18.12 19.18
N GLU A 258 -2.43 17.10 19.99
CA GLU A 258 -3.00 15.76 19.78
C GLU A 258 -4.52 15.76 19.66
N GLU A 259 -5.22 16.52 20.53
CA GLU A 259 -6.66 16.63 20.52
C GLU A 259 -7.20 17.25 19.22
N ASN A 260 -6.52 18.31 18.75
CA ASN A 260 -6.89 18.98 17.51
C ASN A 260 -6.61 18.11 16.27
N VAL A 261 -5.57 17.25 16.31
CA VAL A 261 -5.30 16.27 15.24
C VAL A 261 -6.41 15.22 15.18
N ASP A 262 -6.94 14.76 16.34
CA ASP A 262 -8.09 13.86 16.40
C ASP A 262 -9.33 14.50 15.77
N MET A 263 -9.65 15.72 16.18
CA MET A 263 -10.80 16.49 15.63
C MET A 263 -10.63 16.75 14.12
N TRP A 264 -9.42 17.06 13.68
CA TRP A 264 -9.12 17.25 12.27
C TRP A 264 -9.38 15.96 11.46
N CYS A 265 -8.93 14.82 11.95
CA CYS A 265 -9.17 13.54 11.29
C CYS A 265 -10.67 13.21 11.19
N GLN A 266 -11.42 13.42 12.27
CA GLN A 266 -12.87 13.22 12.27
C GLN A 266 -13.57 14.14 11.28
N LYS A 267 -13.17 15.42 11.21
CA LYS A 267 -13.67 16.38 10.22
C LYS A 267 -13.43 15.91 8.79
N VAL A 268 -12.20 15.45 8.48
CA VAL A 268 -11.88 14.91 7.15
C VAL A 268 -12.75 13.71 6.81
N TRP A 269 -13.04 12.82 7.77
CA TRP A 269 -13.92 11.67 7.54
C TRP A 269 -15.37 12.08 7.30
N LYS A 270 -15.88 13.07 8.00
CA LYS A 270 -17.19 13.67 7.72
C LYS A 270 -17.28 14.24 6.32
N GLU A 271 -16.23 14.96 5.87
CA GLU A 271 -16.14 15.49 4.51
C GLU A 271 -16.10 14.36 3.46
N LYS A 272 -15.41 13.22 3.76
CA LYS A 272 -15.40 12.03 2.89
C LYS A 272 -16.79 11.41 2.76
N GLU A 273 -17.51 11.25 3.88
CA GLU A 273 -18.88 10.72 3.90
C GLU A 273 -19.79 11.54 2.99
N GLU A 274 -19.81 12.87 3.15
CA GLU A 274 -20.62 13.78 2.33
C GLU A 274 -20.22 13.74 0.85
N ARG A 275 -18.91 13.64 0.56
CA ARG A 275 -18.35 13.53 -0.80
C ARG A 275 -18.78 12.22 -1.46
N LEU A 276 -18.72 11.10 -0.74
CA LEU A 276 -19.13 9.79 -1.24
C LEU A 276 -20.64 9.69 -1.40
N LYS A 277 -21.42 10.31 -0.54
CA LYS A 277 -22.89 10.41 -0.71
C LYS A 277 -23.25 11.02 -2.07
N LYS A 278 -22.62 12.14 -2.44
CA LYS A 278 -22.80 12.78 -3.75
C LYS A 278 -22.25 11.93 -4.89
N PHE A 279 -21.07 11.31 -4.67
CA PHE A 279 -20.46 10.43 -5.67
C PHE A 279 -21.37 9.26 -6.04
N TYR A 280 -22.00 8.59 -5.07
CA TYR A 280 -22.87 7.45 -5.38
C TYR A 280 -24.19 7.84 -6.04
N GLN A 281 -24.63 9.08 -5.88
CA GLN A 281 -25.77 9.64 -6.63
C GLN A 281 -25.38 9.90 -8.08
N ASP A 282 -24.26 10.57 -8.33
CA ASP A 282 -23.85 11.09 -9.65
C ASP A 282 -22.83 10.18 -10.37
N LYS A 283 -22.35 9.12 -9.71
CA LYS A 283 -21.32 8.17 -10.18
C LYS A 283 -19.97 8.82 -10.56
N LYS A 284 -19.72 10.04 -10.09
CA LYS A 284 -18.46 10.79 -10.30
C LYS A 284 -18.22 11.77 -9.17
N PHE A 285 -16.95 12.13 -8.96
CA PHE A 285 -16.60 13.24 -8.08
C PHE A 285 -16.79 14.58 -8.80
N HIS A 286 -17.41 15.55 -8.13
CA HIS A 286 -17.51 16.92 -8.61
C HIS A 286 -16.32 17.73 -8.11
N VAL A 287 -15.49 18.20 -9.02
CA VAL A 287 -14.29 18.98 -8.73
C VAL A 287 -14.43 20.34 -9.38
N LYS A 288 -14.45 21.40 -8.57
CA LYS A 288 -14.55 22.78 -9.08
C LYS A 288 -13.28 23.23 -9.80
N ASP A 289 -12.12 22.83 -9.26
CA ASP A 289 -10.81 23.20 -9.78
C ASP A 289 -9.92 21.94 -9.73
N ASN A 290 -9.73 21.31 -10.87
CA ASN A 290 -8.91 20.10 -10.96
C ASN A 290 -7.45 20.48 -11.20
N LYS A 291 -6.64 20.43 -10.14
CA LYS A 291 -5.22 20.79 -10.17
C LYS A 291 -4.30 19.60 -10.34
N ILE A 292 -4.85 18.39 -10.41
CA ILE A 292 -4.06 17.17 -10.55
C ILE A 292 -3.24 17.22 -11.84
N LYS A 293 -1.95 16.93 -11.73
CA LYS A 293 -1.05 16.79 -12.87
C LYS A 293 -0.77 15.31 -13.07
N LEU A 294 -1.31 14.75 -14.14
CA LEU A 294 -1.05 13.35 -14.50
C LEU A 294 0.23 13.28 -15.33
N LYS A 295 1.03 12.24 -15.10
CA LYS A 295 2.12 11.86 -15.99
C LYS A 295 1.56 11.52 -17.37
N ASP A 296 2.41 11.65 -18.40
CA ASP A 296 1.99 11.36 -19.76
C ASP A 296 1.54 9.90 -19.89
N GLU A 297 0.35 9.69 -20.43
CA GLU A 297 -0.21 8.36 -20.62
C GLU A 297 0.66 7.53 -21.59
N SER A 298 1.34 8.13 -22.56
CA SER A 298 2.26 7.42 -23.45
C SER A 298 3.47 6.85 -22.70
N GLU A 299 4.00 7.58 -21.71
CA GLU A 299 5.05 7.13 -20.82
C GLU A 299 4.56 5.94 -19.98
N ILE A 300 3.37 6.05 -19.39
CA ILE A 300 2.76 4.98 -18.59
C ILE A 300 2.54 3.71 -19.43
N GLN A 301 2.05 3.86 -20.67
CA GLN A 301 1.89 2.71 -21.57
C GLN A 301 3.23 2.06 -21.93
N SER A 302 4.30 2.85 -22.06
CA SER A 302 5.66 2.34 -22.29
C SER A 302 6.18 1.55 -21.08
N LEU A 303 5.96 2.07 -19.86
CA LEU A 303 6.28 1.37 -18.62
C LEU A 303 5.48 0.05 -18.48
N PHE A 304 4.21 0.04 -18.85
CA PHE A 304 3.39 -1.17 -18.84
C PHE A 304 3.92 -2.22 -19.83
N LYS A 305 4.27 -1.80 -21.04
CA LYS A 305 4.87 -2.72 -22.03
C LYS A 305 6.18 -3.32 -21.50
N PHE A 306 7.05 -2.48 -20.94
CA PHE A 306 8.29 -2.94 -20.34
C PHE A 306 8.05 -3.94 -19.22
N ALA A 307 7.22 -3.62 -18.24
CA ALA A 307 6.92 -4.49 -17.12
C ALA A 307 6.28 -5.82 -17.58
N ASN A 308 5.35 -5.77 -18.56
CA ASN A 308 4.73 -6.96 -19.11
C ASN A 308 5.76 -7.87 -19.82
N ILE A 309 6.62 -7.32 -20.68
CA ILE A 309 7.65 -8.08 -21.36
C ILE A 309 8.59 -8.73 -20.33
N PHE A 310 9.09 -7.94 -19.38
CA PHE A 310 10.01 -8.42 -18.34
C PHE A 310 9.40 -9.59 -17.56
N TRP A 311 8.18 -9.40 -17.01
CA TRP A 311 7.54 -10.42 -16.18
C TRP A 311 7.10 -11.64 -16.99
N SER A 312 6.67 -11.47 -18.24
CA SER A 312 6.33 -12.61 -19.13
C SER A 312 7.56 -13.47 -19.42
N ILE A 313 8.68 -12.85 -19.80
CA ILE A 313 9.94 -13.57 -20.03
C ILE A 313 10.38 -14.26 -18.73
N PHE A 314 10.34 -13.56 -17.60
CA PHE A 314 10.72 -14.12 -16.31
C PHE A 314 9.86 -15.34 -15.94
N GLN A 315 8.54 -15.24 -16.05
CA GLN A 315 7.62 -16.31 -15.70
C GLN A 315 7.81 -17.55 -16.58
N ILE A 316 7.91 -17.35 -17.91
CA ILE A 316 8.16 -18.44 -18.85
C ILE A 316 9.52 -19.09 -18.59
N SER A 317 10.58 -18.28 -18.48
CA SER A 317 11.92 -18.78 -18.21
C SER A 317 12.02 -19.53 -16.89
N THR A 318 11.43 -18.98 -15.83
CA THR A 318 11.42 -19.61 -14.50
C THR A 318 10.68 -20.94 -14.52
N PHE A 319 9.53 -21.00 -15.20
CA PHE A 319 8.76 -22.23 -15.35
C PHE A 319 9.59 -23.32 -16.06
N ILE A 320 10.22 -22.98 -17.18
CA ILE A 320 11.09 -23.91 -17.94
C ILE A 320 12.28 -24.35 -17.07
N LEU A 321 12.99 -23.40 -16.45
CA LEU A 321 14.20 -23.69 -15.68
C LEU A 321 13.89 -24.53 -14.43
N LEU A 322 12.74 -24.37 -13.79
CA LEU A 322 12.31 -25.22 -12.67
C LEU A 322 12.12 -26.68 -13.11
N ILE A 323 11.71 -26.92 -14.36
CA ILE A 323 11.55 -28.28 -14.89
C ILE A 323 12.92 -28.90 -15.22
N TYR A 324 13.78 -28.17 -15.96
CA TYR A 324 14.96 -28.75 -16.58
C TYR A 324 16.28 -28.51 -15.83
N ALA A 325 16.36 -27.52 -14.92
CA ALA A 325 17.61 -27.14 -14.24
C ALA A 325 17.54 -27.46 -12.72
N PRO A 326 18.17 -28.55 -12.24
CA PRO A 326 18.19 -28.90 -10.82
C PRO A 326 18.72 -27.79 -9.92
N ILE A 327 19.73 -27.04 -10.36
CA ILE A 327 20.33 -25.95 -9.59
C ILE A 327 19.31 -24.86 -9.25
N ILE A 328 18.37 -24.57 -10.15
CA ILE A 328 17.31 -23.57 -9.94
C ILE A 328 16.31 -24.04 -8.88
N ARG A 329 16.01 -25.33 -8.86
CA ARG A 329 15.18 -25.95 -7.79
C ARG A 329 15.86 -25.85 -6.44
N TRP A 330 17.16 -26.15 -6.37
CA TRP A 330 17.91 -26.02 -5.12
C TRP A 330 18.01 -24.58 -4.65
N PHE A 331 18.21 -23.62 -5.55
CA PHE A 331 18.19 -22.21 -5.21
C PHE A 331 16.82 -21.78 -4.67
N ALA A 332 15.72 -22.21 -5.31
CA ALA A 332 14.37 -21.91 -4.84
C ALA A 332 14.11 -22.49 -3.44
N LEU A 333 14.50 -23.74 -3.20
CA LEU A 333 14.37 -24.39 -1.89
C LEU A 333 15.20 -23.70 -0.82
N LEU A 334 16.44 -23.32 -1.14
CA LEU A 334 17.29 -22.53 -0.23
C LEU A 334 16.65 -21.18 0.12
N SER A 335 16.16 -20.46 -0.89
CA SER A 335 15.47 -19.18 -0.69
C SER A 335 14.23 -19.30 0.20
N ILE A 336 13.40 -20.31 -0.04
CA ILE A 336 12.26 -20.63 0.82
C ILE A 336 12.73 -20.92 2.25
N GLY A 337 13.79 -21.72 2.40
CA GLY A 337 14.39 -22.02 3.71
C GLY A 337 14.85 -20.77 4.45
N ILE A 338 15.49 -19.82 3.75
CA ILE A 338 15.92 -18.53 4.30
C ILE A 338 14.70 -17.73 4.81
N PHE A 339 13.64 -17.58 4.00
CA PHE A 339 12.45 -16.84 4.42
C PHE A 339 11.71 -17.51 5.58
N VAL A 340 11.59 -18.84 5.56
CA VAL A 340 10.98 -19.59 6.67
C VAL A 340 11.81 -19.42 7.95
N PHE A 341 13.14 -19.46 7.85
CA PHE A 341 14.02 -19.23 8.98
C PHE A 341 13.87 -17.80 9.53
N ILE A 342 13.99 -16.79 8.70
CA ILE A 342 13.86 -15.38 9.09
C ILE A 342 12.47 -15.11 9.70
N SER A 343 11.41 -15.73 9.15
CA SER A 343 10.04 -15.57 9.67
C SER A 343 9.88 -16.06 11.10
N LYS A 344 10.64 -17.08 11.54
CA LYS A 344 10.64 -17.55 12.94
C LYS A 344 11.20 -16.54 13.93
N PHE A 345 12.04 -15.61 13.48
CA PHE A 345 12.66 -14.56 14.27
C PHE A 345 12.00 -13.19 14.11
N GLY A 346 10.76 -13.14 13.58
CA GLY A 346 10.00 -11.90 13.44
C GLY A 346 10.01 -11.30 12.04
N GLY A 347 10.69 -11.96 11.08
CA GLY A 347 10.73 -11.55 9.68
C GLY A 347 11.88 -10.58 9.36
N ILE A 348 11.91 -10.09 8.13
CA ILE A 348 12.96 -9.17 7.64
C ILE A 348 13.03 -7.88 8.48
N GLN A 349 11.94 -7.47 9.12
CA GLN A 349 11.90 -6.29 10.00
C GLN A 349 12.91 -6.37 11.14
N VAL A 350 13.22 -7.55 11.64
CA VAL A 350 14.25 -7.74 12.70
C VAL A 350 15.65 -7.38 12.23
N LEU A 351 15.93 -7.57 10.93
CA LEU A 351 17.21 -7.12 10.35
C LEU A 351 17.32 -5.59 10.36
N LEU A 352 16.19 -4.89 10.25
CA LEU A 352 16.13 -3.44 10.36
C LEU A 352 16.30 -2.98 11.81
N ASP A 353 15.78 -3.75 12.78
CA ASP A 353 15.91 -3.47 14.21
C ASP A 353 17.36 -3.60 14.68
N SER A 354 18.09 -4.64 14.24
CA SER A 354 19.49 -4.86 14.62
C SER A 354 20.43 -3.72 14.16
N GLU A 355 20.11 -3.11 13.02
CA GLU A 355 20.84 -1.94 12.55
C GLU A 355 20.56 -0.67 13.38
N LEU A 356 19.36 -0.51 13.89
CA LEU A 356 19.02 0.62 14.77
C LEU A 356 19.65 0.48 16.14
N GLU A 357 19.81 -0.74 16.66
CA GLU A 357 20.47 -1.02 17.94
C GLU A 357 22.00 -0.87 17.85
N SER A 358 22.62 -1.34 16.76
CA SER A 358 24.06 -1.15 16.55
C SER A 358 24.45 0.33 16.46
N ALA A 359 23.58 1.18 15.91
CA ALA A 359 23.84 2.62 15.84
C ALA A 359 23.77 3.33 17.22
N LYS A 360 23.03 2.79 18.21
CA LYS A 360 22.98 3.35 19.57
C LYS A 360 24.27 3.12 20.37
N HIS A 361 25.09 2.14 19.98
CA HIS A 361 26.39 1.89 20.62
C HIS A 361 27.53 2.78 20.09
N TYR A 362 27.28 3.55 19.01
CA TYR A 362 28.27 4.46 18.40
C TYR A 362 27.89 5.96 18.55
N MET A 363 26.82 6.29 19.28
CA MET A 363 26.46 7.64 19.73
C MET A 363 26.66 7.77 21.23
#